data_86f48d7ba47c9027f26816734621ce8a
#
_entry.id   86f48d7ba47c9027f26816734621ce8a
#
_cell.length_a   1.000
_cell.length_b   1.000
_cell.length_c   1.000
_cell.angle_alpha   90.00
_cell.angle_beta   90.00
_cell.angle_gamma   90.00
#
_symmetry.space_group_name_H-M   'P 1'
#
loop_
_entity.id
_entity.type
_entity.pdbx_description
1 polymer ?
#
loop_
_entity_poly.entity_id
_entity_poly.type
_entity_poly.pdbx_seq_one_letter_code
_entity_poly.pdbx_strand_id
1 'polypeptide(L)'
;GLEEFLENNPAVRNRFKYLFRLQPYGVEDLNGMCMNFLKEKYGIAEFTPEASKKLIRQLKYEVKTKDESFGNGHLARQKAEDIFTSYISRVPNVNGQIQEEDIRGYVPQERSLNDILAELDEFIGMEEVKQTVKEIAWEVQNNVQRVERGLTTKENLSIHIILTGNPGTGKTTIARKLGEIFEAIGFLDSGHVVEVDRSQMVSQYVGETPKLVDKLCDKAMGGILFIDEAYTLAPVSDAGTRDEQGAQALEKLMKRMEDDRGKFVVIAAGYRTEMENLLRINPGMRSRFNRFLNIDDYSPEELYLILDGFAKKKGYHFSEEAEKTAKLVIKQIFEARDKNFANGREMRSLFEKICRKQAE
;
A
#
# COMPACT_ATOMS: atom_id res chain seq x y z
N GLY A 1 -7.11 15.52 -18.86
CA GLY A 1 -7.03 14.57 -19.98
C GLY A 1 -8.34 14.50 -20.77
N LEU A 2 -8.59 13.39 -21.52
CA LEU A 2 -9.80 13.23 -22.34
C LEU A 2 -11.10 13.37 -21.53
N GLU A 3 -11.15 12.87 -20.32
CA GLU A 3 -12.34 12.99 -19.45
C GLU A 3 -12.63 14.44 -19.10
N GLU A 4 -11.65 15.17 -18.65
CA GLU A 4 -11.74 16.61 -18.37
C GLU A 4 -12.14 17.41 -19.60
N PHE A 5 -11.58 17.05 -20.78
CA PHE A 5 -12.00 17.64 -22.05
C PHE A 5 -13.46 17.36 -22.36
N LEU A 6 -13.95 16.13 -22.15
CA LEU A 6 -15.35 15.75 -22.40
C LEU A 6 -16.30 16.34 -21.35
N GLU A 7 -15.88 16.49 -20.10
CA GLU A 7 -16.65 17.17 -19.05
C GLU A 7 -16.81 18.66 -19.36
N ASN A 8 -15.76 19.31 -19.85
CA ASN A 8 -15.78 20.71 -20.22
C ASN A 8 -16.46 20.97 -21.60
N ASN A 9 -16.78 19.92 -22.36
CA ASN A 9 -17.39 20.02 -23.68
C ASN A 9 -18.59 19.08 -23.84
N PRO A 10 -19.76 19.36 -23.22
CA PRO A 10 -20.95 18.50 -23.27
C PRO A 10 -21.44 18.21 -24.70
N ALA A 11 -21.29 19.17 -25.62
CA ALA A 11 -21.66 19.01 -27.02
C ALA A 11 -20.82 17.94 -27.75
N VAL A 12 -19.56 17.79 -27.37
CA VAL A 12 -18.67 16.75 -27.90
C VAL A 12 -19.03 15.41 -27.25
N ARG A 13 -19.20 15.38 -25.92
CA ARG A 13 -19.59 14.18 -25.18
C ARG A 13 -20.85 13.53 -25.71
N ASN A 14 -21.87 14.33 -26.03
CA ASN A 14 -23.16 13.83 -26.53
C ASN A 14 -23.10 13.21 -27.94
N ARG A 15 -21.99 13.42 -28.70
CA ARG A 15 -21.77 12.79 -30.00
C ARG A 15 -21.12 11.43 -29.92
N PHE A 16 -20.54 11.06 -28.77
CA PHE A 16 -19.98 9.73 -28.55
C PHE A 16 -20.99 8.85 -27.82
N LYS A 17 -21.48 7.83 -28.51
CA LYS A 17 -22.49 6.91 -28.00
C LYS A 17 -21.93 5.92 -26.99
N TYR A 18 -20.63 5.62 -27.08
CA TYR A 18 -19.93 4.67 -26.22
C TYR A 18 -18.57 5.26 -25.85
N LEU A 19 -18.22 5.14 -24.58
CA LEU A 19 -16.90 5.47 -24.04
C LEU A 19 -16.29 4.19 -23.49
N PHE A 20 -15.18 3.75 -24.07
CA PHE A 20 -14.43 2.59 -23.58
C PHE A 20 -13.21 3.09 -22.84
N ARG A 21 -13.04 2.66 -21.60
CA ARG A 21 -11.84 2.91 -20.81
C ARG A 21 -10.97 1.66 -20.88
N LEU A 22 -9.78 1.80 -21.48
CA LEU A 22 -8.77 0.76 -21.46
C LEU A 22 -7.96 0.88 -20.16
N GLN A 23 -7.90 -0.20 -19.40
CA GLN A 23 -7.05 -0.27 -18.22
C GLN A 23 -5.57 -0.42 -18.65
N PRO A 24 -4.62 0.14 -17.88
CA PRO A 24 -3.21 -0.16 -18.08
C PRO A 24 -2.95 -1.67 -17.95
N TYR A 25 -2.03 -2.17 -18.73
CA TYR A 25 -1.61 -3.57 -18.64
C TYR A 25 -0.94 -3.88 -17.31
N GLY A 26 -1.24 -5.06 -16.76
CA GLY A 26 -0.56 -5.63 -15.61
C GLY A 26 0.82 -6.21 -15.99
N VAL A 27 1.55 -6.64 -14.97
CA VAL A 27 2.89 -7.25 -15.15
C VAL A 27 2.83 -8.50 -16.02
N GLU A 28 1.82 -9.34 -15.83
CA GLU A 28 1.63 -10.58 -16.60
C GLU A 28 1.37 -10.30 -18.07
N ASP A 29 0.51 -9.31 -18.36
CA ASP A 29 0.21 -8.90 -19.74
C ASP A 29 1.47 -8.35 -20.43
N LEU A 30 2.21 -7.46 -19.76
CA LEU A 30 3.44 -6.88 -20.29
C LEU A 30 4.52 -7.94 -20.52
N ASN A 31 4.66 -8.91 -19.61
CA ASN A 31 5.57 -10.03 -19.77
C ASN A 31 5.18 -10.90 -20.97
N GLY A 32 3.89 -11.26 -21.07
CA GLY A 32 3.37 -12.01 -22.19
C GLY A 32 3.58 -11.30 -23.54
N MET A 33 3.33 -9.97 -23.58
CA MET A 33 3.58 -9.16 -24.78
C MET A 33 5.05 -9.12 -25.16
N CYS A 34 5.97 -8.97 -24.19
CA CYS A 34 7.42 -8.97 -24.41
C CYS A 34 7.88 -10.33 -24.98
N MET A 35 7.46 -11.42 -24.37
CA MET A 35 7.80 -12.78 -24.82
C MET A 35 7.24 -13.08 -26.21
N ASN A 36 5.99 -12.73 -26.48
CA ASN A 36 5.37 -12.90 -27.81
C ASN A 36 6.11 -12.09 -28.87
N PHE A 37 6.49 -10.86 -28.57
CA PHE A 37 7.23 -10.01 -29.49
C PHE A 37 8.61 -10.60 -29.83
N LEU A 38 9.34 -11.12 -28.85
CA LEU A 38 10.62 -11.82 -29.05
C LEU A 38 10.45 -13.06 -29.92
N LYS A 39 9.41 -13.84 -29.67
CA LYS A 39 9.10 -15.05 -30.42
C LYS A 39 8.71 -14.75 -31.88
N GLU A 40 7.77 -13.83 -32.09
CA GLU A 40 7.24 -13.52 -33.43
C GLU A 40 8.25 -12.80 -34.31
N LYS A 41 8.96 -11.80 -33.73
CA LYS A 41 9.88 -10.96 -34.52
C LYS A 41 11.28 -11.55 -34.68
N TYR A 42 11.76 -12.25 -33.65
CA TYR A 42 13.15 -12.70 -33.58
C TYR A 42 13.32 -14.21 -33.46
N GLY A 43 12.24 -14.98 -33.36
CA GLY A 43 12.29 -16.43 -33.25
C GLY A 43 12.78 -16.96 -31.89
N ILE A 44 12.90 -16.13 -30.88
CA ILE A 44 13.41 -16.48 -29.55
C ILE A 44 12.25 -16.74 -28.62
N ALA A 45 12.11 -17.95 -28.10
CA ALA A 45 11.01 -18.38 -27.26
C ALA A 45 11.44 -18.83 -25.85
N GLU A 46 12.73 -19.06 -25.62
CA GLU A 46 13.21 -19.69 -24.40
C GLU A 46 14.00 -18.71 -23.53
N PHE A 47 13.65 -18.70 -22.25
CA PHE A 47 14.29 -17.96 -21.18
C PHE A 47 14.80 -18.95 -20.14
N THR A 48 15.93 -18.63 -19.51
CA THR A 48 16.29 -19.33 -18.27
C THR A 48 15.33 -18.91 -17.15
N PRO A 49 15.11 -19.73 -16.12
CA PRO A 49 14.28 -19.36 -14.97
C PRO A 49 14.71 -18.05 -14.31
N GLU A 50 16.02 -17.80 -14.23
CA GLU A 50 16.62 -16.59 -13.67
C GLU A 50 16.30 -15.36 -14.53
N ALA A 51 16.42 -15.49 -15.86
CA ALA A 51 16.06 -14.42 -16.79
C ALA A 51 14.58 -14.08 -16.71
N SER A 52 13.70 -15.08 -16.68
CA SER A 52 12.26 -14.86 -16.52
C SER A 52 11.93 -14.12 -15.22
N LYS A 53 12.53 -14.52 -14.10
CA LYS A 53 12.36 -13.84 -12.82
C LYS A 53 12.86 -12.40 -12.86
N LYS A 54 14.00 -12.16 -13.50
CA LYS A 54 14.58 -10.82 -13.61
C LYS A 54 13.70 -9.88 -14.45
N LEU A 55 13.17 -10.37 -15.59
CA LEU A 55 12.26 -9.61 -16.44
C LEU A 55 10.98 -9.24 -15.67
N ILE A 56 10.36 -10.20 -14.99
CA ILE A 56 9.16 -9.96 -14.18
C ILE A 56 9.44 -8.92 -13.09
N ARG A 57 10.57 -8.99 -12.39
CA ARG A 57 10.96 -7.99 -11.38
C ARG A 57 11.12 -6.59 -11.98
N GLN A 58 11.75 -6.51 -13.14
CA GLN A 58 11.92 -5.23 -13.84
C GLN A 58 10.57 -4.64 -14.26
N LEU A 59 9.67 -5.46 -14.81
CA LEU A 59 8.31 -5.04 -15.17
C LEU A 59 7.48 -4.64 -13.95
N LYS A 60 7.59 -5.35 -12.83
CA LYS A 60 6.96 -4.96 -11.55
C LYS A 60 7.41 -3.57 -11.11
N TYR A 61 8.70 -3.29 -11.19
CA TYR A 61 9.25 -1.99 -10.85
C TYR A 61 8.72 -0.87 -11.76
N GLU A 62 8.70 -1.10 -13.07
CA GLU A 62 8.19 -0.15 -14.06
C GLU A 62 6.69 0.14 -13.87
N VAL A 63 5.88 -0.89 -13.59
CA VAL A 63 4.45 -0.73 -13.30
C VAL A 63 4.24 0.02 -11.98
N LYS A 64 5.05 -0.23 -10.96
CA LYS A 64 4.98 0.43 -9.64
C LYS A 64 5.36 1.91 -9.71
N THR A 65 6.34 2.26 -10.55
CA THR A 65 6.86 3.62 -10.70
C THR A 65 6.22 4.40 -11.85
N LYS A 66 5.21 3.80 -12.51
CA LYS A 66 4.51 4.42 -13.65
C LYS A 66 3.91 5.78 -13.29
N ASP A 67 4.05 6.70 -14.21
CA ASP A 67 3.38 8.00 -14.23
C ASP A 67 2.33 8.07 -15.37
N GLU A 68 1.79 9.25 -15.63
CA GLU A 68 0.82 9.48 -16.72
C GLU A 68 1.39 9.18 -18.12
N SER A 69 2.72 9.16 -18.27
CA SER A 69 3.43 8.87 -19.53
C SER A 69 3.73 7.39 -19.73
N PHE A 70 3.29 6.51 -18.82
CA PHE A 70 3.60 5.10 -18.86
C PHE A 70 3.23 4.44 -20.20
N GLY A 71 4.24 3.95 -20.90
CA GLY A 71 4.15 3.51 -22.29
C GLY A 71 3.42 2.19 -22.56
N ASN A 72 2.87 1.52 -21.50
CA ASN A 72 2.11 0.26 -21.63
C ASN A 72 2.74 -0.73 -22.64
N GLY A 73 2.05 -1.05 -23.76
CA GLY A 73 2.54 -1.96 -24.78
C GLY A 73 3.83 -1.53 -25.47
N HIS A 74 4.13 -0.21 -25.50
CA HIS A 74 5.43 0.30 -25.99
C HIS A 74 6.57 -0.14 -25.09
N LEU A 75 6.38 -0.13 -23.76
CA LEU A 75 7.36 -0.60 -22.80
C LEU A 75 7.72 -2.07 -23.06
N ALA A 76 6.72 -2.94 -23.24
CA ALA A 76 6.96 -4.36 -23.52
C ALA A 76 7.75 -4.56 -24.81
N ARG A 77 7.46 -3.80 -25.86
CA ARG A 77 8.20 -3.82 -27.13
C ARG A 77 9.64 -3.34 -26.98
N GLN A 78 9.84 -2.21 -26.31
CA GLN A 78 11.17 -1.66 -26.04
C GLN A 78 12.03 -2.65 -25.23
N LYS A 79 11.46 -3.24 -24.17
CA LYS A 79 12.16 -4.28 -23.40
C LYS A 79 12.55 -5.48 -24.25
N ALA A 80 11.67 -5.94 -25.14
CA ALA A 80 12.00 -7.04 -26.05
C ALA A 80 13.14 -6.67 -27.01
N GLU A 81 13.17 -5.46 -27.55
CA GLU A 81 14.24 -4.96 -28.40
C GLU A 81 15.58 -4.82 -27.66
N ASP A 82 15.57 -4.33 -26.43
CA ASP A 82 16.74 -4.22 -25.56
C ASP A 82 17.32 -5.61 -25.22
N ILE A 83 16.43 -6.55 -24.85
CA ILE A 83 16.81 -7.94 -24.56
C ILE A 83 17.43 -8.60 -25.82
N PHE A 84 16.79 -8.45 -26.98
CA PHE A 84 17.30 -8.99 -28.23
C PHE A 84 18.68 -8.41 -28.57
N THR A 85 18.86 -7.10 -28.44
CA THR A 85 20.13 -6.42 -28.69
C THR A 85 21.24 -6.93 -27.78
N SER A 86 20.93 -7.18 -26.51
CA SER A 86 21.88 -7.76 -25.57
C SER A 86 22.21 -9.20 -25.90
N TYR A 87 21.19 -9.99 -26.23
CA TYR A 87 21.32 -11.38 -26.59
C TYR A 87 22.23 -11.60 -27.84
N ILE A 88 22.00 -10.87 -28.94
CA ILE A 88 22.83 -10.99 -30.14
C ILE A 88 24.26 -10.49 -29.93
N SER A 89 24.46 -9.57 -28.98
CA SER A 89 25.81 -9.13 -28.60
C SER A 89 26.59 -10.21 -27.87
N ARG A 90 25.92 -11.14 -27.20
CA ARG A 90 26.50 -12.27 -26.48
C ARG A 90 26.59 -13.53 -27.36
N VAL A 91 25.58 -13.81 -28.15
CA VAL A 91 25.47 -15.03 -28.97
C VAL A 91 25.27 -14.64 -30.43
N PRO A 92 26.31 -14.75 -31.27
CA PRO A 92 26.22 -14.35 -32.69
C PRO A 92 25.21 -15.16 -33.53
N ASN A 93 24.84 -16.37 -33.08
CA ASN A 93 23.86 -17.24 -33.74
C ASN A 93 22.62 -17.39 -32.84
N VAL A 94 21.41 -17.18 -33.37
CA VAL A 94 20.12 -17.20 -32.69
C VAL A 94 19.67 -18.62 -32.30
N ASN A 95 20.48 -19.35 -31.56
CA ASN A 95 20.21 -20.75 -31.16
C ASN A 95 20.40 -21.01 -29.68
N GLY A 96 20.09 -20.01 -28.81
CA GLY A 96 20.24 -20.14 -27.36
C GLY A 96 19.10 -19.54 -26.60
N GLN A 97 19.10 -19.77 -25.30
CA GLN A 97 18.13 -19.19 -24.35
C GLN A 97 18.56 -17.76 -23.93
N ILE A 98 17.59 -16.90 -23.67
CA ILE A 98 17.81 -15.62 -23.01
C ILE A 98 18.30 -15.91 -21.59
N GLN A 99 19.43 -15.30 -21.22
CA GLN A 99 20.04 -15.42 -19.90
C GLN A 99 19.81 -14.14 -19.07
N GLU A 100 20.06 -14.22 -17.77
CA GLU A 100 19.87 -13.09 -16.86
C GLU A 100 20.67 -11.85 -17.28
N GLU A 101 21.86 -12.02 -17.84
CA GLU A 101 22.73 -10.93 -18.31
C GLU A 101 22.20 -10.20 -19.57
N ASP A 102 21.31 -10.82 -20.33
CA ASP A 102 20.67 -10.20 -21.49
C ASP A 102 19.62 -9.17 -21.09
N ILE A 103 19.13 -9.24 -19.83
CA ILE A 103 18.15 -8.30 -19.29
C ILE A 103 18.91 -7.17 -18.59
N ARG A 104 19.13 -6.07 -19.33
CA ARG A 104 19.83 -4.88 -18.85
C ARG A 104 18.88 -3.91 -18.15
N GLY A 105 19.44 -3.01 -17.35
CA GLY A 105 18.74 -1.96 -16.63
C GLY A 105 18.62 -2.24 -15.14
N TYR A 106 18.06 -1.31 -14.43
CA TYR A 106 17.86 -1.41 -12.99
C TYR A 106 16.83 -2.48 -12.66
N VAL A 107 17.20 -3.38 -11.80
CA VAL A 107 16.31 -4.39 -11.21
C VAL A 107 16.39 -4.23 -9.71
N PRO A 108 15.28 -3.90 -9.05
CA PRO A 108 15.27 -3.82 -7.60
C PRO A 108 15.74 -5.15 -6.99
N GLN A 109 16.55 -5.06 -5.94
CA GLN A 109 16.91 -6.24 -5.19
C GLN A 109 15.63 -6.80 -4.52
N GLU A 110 15.37 -8.09 -4.69
CA GLU A 110 14.26 -8.74 -3.99
C GLU A 110 14.55 -8.68 -2.49
N ARG A 111 13.68 -8.02 -1.75
CA ARG A 111 13.70 -8.09 -0.29
C ARG A 111 12.99 -9.36 0.11
N SER A 112 13.69 -10.25 0.81
CA SER A 112 13.07 -11.46 1.30
C SER A 112 12.01 -11.13 2.36
N LEU A 113 11.01 -12.00 2.51
CA LEU A 113 10.05 -11.87 3.62
C LEU A 113 10.78 -11.78 4.97
N ASN A 114 11.84 -12.57 5.16
CA ASN A 114 12.62 -12.58 6.41
C ASN A 114 13.29 -11.23 6.68
N ASP A 115 13.84 -10.56 5.64
CA ASP A 115 14.45 -9.23 5.81
C ASP A 115 13.40 -8.19 6.21
N ILE A 116 12.21 -8.26 5.61
CA ILE A 116 11.12 -7.33 5.92
C ILE A 116 10.58 -7.57 7.33
N LEU A 117 10.47 -8.84 7.77
CA LEU A 117 10.07 -9.18 9.13
C LEU A 117 11.13 -8.79 10.16
N ALA A 118 12.42 -8.89 9.82
CA ALA A 118 13.51 -8.41 10.68
C ALA A 118 13.43 -6.89 10.88
N GLU A 119 13.17 -6.12 9.82
CA GLU A 119 12.93 -4.67 9.95
C GLU A 119 11.67 -4.34 10.76
N LEU A 120 10.63 -5.17 10.68
CA LEU A 120 9.44 -5.01 11.53
C LEU A 120 9.80 -5.19 13.02
N ASP A 121 10.73 -6.11 13.34
CA ASP A 121 11.20 -6.34 14.70
C ASP A 121 12.00 -5.14 15.27
N GLU A 122 12.61 -4.33 14.40
CA GLU A 122 13.32 -3.10 14.81
C GLU A 122 12.37 -1.95 15.24
N PHE A 123 11.07 -2.07 14.95
CA PHE A 123 10.12 -1.05 15.38
C PHE A 123 10.04 -1.01 16.91
N ILE A 124 9.99 0.17 17.47
CA ILE A 124 9.88 0.38 18.91
C ILE A 124 8.50 -0.05 19.37
N GLY A 125 8.43 -0.92 20.39
CA GLY A 125 7.16 -1.40 20.94
C GLY A 125 6.33 -2.26 19.99
N MET A 126 5.02 -2.25 20.15
CA MET A 126 4.02 -2.92 19.30
C MET A 126 4.19 -4.46 19.23
N GLU A 127 4.63 -5.13 20.28
CA GLU A 127 4.97 -6.56 20.23
C GLU A 127 3.79 -7.44 19.79
N GLU A 128 2.57 -7.16 20.26
CA GLU A 128 1.36 -7.88 19.84
C GLU A 128 1.05 -7.68 18.36
N VAL A 129 1.24 -6.43 17.86
CA VAL A 129 1.03 -6.11 16.45
C VAL A 129 2.05 -6.79 15.57
N LYS A 130 3.34 -6.78 15.95
CA LYS A 130 4.42 -7.49 15.26
C LYS A 130 4.10 -8.98 15.13
N GLN A 131 3.69 -9.59 16.23
CA GLN A 131 3.33 -11.02 16.25
C GLN A 131 2.14 -11.29 15.32
N THR A 132 1.07 -10.48 15.40
CA THR A 132 -0.12 -10.65 14.55
C THR A 132 0.22 -10.43 13.08
N VAL A 133 1.08 -9.44 12.73
CA VAL A 133 1.56 -9.22 11.36
C VAL A 133 2.33 -10.44 10.83
N LYS A 134 3.20 -11.05 11.65
CA LYS A 134 3.91 -12.29 11.29
C LYS A 134 2.96 -13.45 11.04
N GLU A 135 1.96 -13.62 11.88
CA GLU A 135 0.92 -14.66 11.73
C GLU A 135 0.13 -14.47 10.42
N ILE A 136 -0.29 -13.23 10.13
CA ILE A 136 -0.94 -12.90 8.86
C ILE A 136 0.00 -13.21 7.68
N ALA A 137 1.28 -12.83 7.76
CA ALA A 137 2.25 -13.09 6.71
C ALA A 137 2.38 -14.59 6.40
N TRP A 138 2.53 -15.43 7.42
CA TRP A 138 2.65 -16.88 7.25
C TRP A 138 1.35 -17.51 6.74
N GLU A 139 0.20 -17.09 7.23
CA GLU A 139 -1.09 -17.57 6.73
C GLU A 139 -1.26 -17.24 5.25
N VAL A 140 -0.97 -15.98 4.87
CA VAL A 140 -1.08 -15.53 3.48
C VAL A 140 -0.08 -16.28 2.59
N GLN A 141 1.16 -16.46 3.03
CA GLN A 141 2.18 -17.21 2.30
C GLN A 141 1.73 -18.65 2.03
N ASN A 142 1.20 -19.35 3.05
CA ASN A 142 0.67 -20.68 2.89
C ASN A 142 -0.48 -20.72 1.87
N ASN A 143 -1.37 -19.74 1.92
CA ASN A 143 -2.49 -19.65 1.00
C ASN A 143 -2.05 -19.35 -0.45
N VAL A 144 -1.07 -18.47 -0.66
CA VAL A 144 -0.46 -18.22 -1.98
C VAL A 144 0.14 -19.51 -2.55
N GLN A 145 0.89 -20.28 -1.75
CA GLN A 145 1.41 -21.58 -2.17
C GLN A 145 0.31 -22.58 -2.54
N ARG A 146 -0.83 -22.55 -1.88
CA ARG A 146 -2.00 -23.37 -2.25
C ARG A 146 -2.61 -22.95 -3.57
N VAL A 147 -2.64 -21.65 -3.87
CA VAL A 147 -3.07 -21.13 -5.18
C VAL A 147 -2.11 -21.61 -6.28
N GLU A 148 -0.81 -21.49 -6.07
CA GLU A 148 0.23 -21.95 -7.01
C GLU A 148 0.13 -23.44 -7.32
N ARG A 149 -0.30 -24.24 -6.33
CA ARG A 149 -0.54 -25.69 -6.49
C ARG A 149 -1.93 -26.03 -7.07
N GLY A 150 -2.75 -25.04 -7.43
CA GLY A 150 -4.10 -25.24 -7.94
C GLY A 150 -5.13 -25.76 -6.93
N LEU A 151 -4.83 -25.68 -5.61
CA LEU A 151 -5.71 -26.18 -4.55
C LEU A 151 -6.80 -25.17 -4.16
N THR A 152 -6.66 -23.91 -4.56
CA THR A 152 -7.63 -22.84 -4.32
C THR A 152 -7.40 -21.73 -5.35
N THR A 153 -8.26 -20.72 -5.37
CA THR A 153 -8.12 -19.55 -6.25
C THR A 153 -7.73 -18.30 -5.45
N LYS A 154 -7.10 -17.33 -6.12
CA LYS A 154 -6.70 -16.06 -5.49
C LYS A 154 -7.90 -15.27 -4.95
N GLU A 155 -9.06 -15.41 -5.59
CA GLU A 155 -10.32 -14.78 -5.17
C GLU A 155 -10.80 -15.24 -3.78
N ASN A 156 -10.42 -16.44 -3.35
CA ASN A 156 -10.72 -16.93 -2.01
C ASN A 156 -9.82 -16.33 -0.92
N LEU A 157 -8.80 -15.55 -1.31
CA LEU A 157 -7.85 -14.89 -0.40
C LEU A 157 -8.25 -13.42 -0.18
N SER A 158 -9.44 -13.17 0.32
CA SER A 158 -9.84 -11.80 0.68
C SER A 158 -9.34 -11.47 2.08
N ILE A 159 -8.45 -10.48 2.18
CA ILE A 159 -7.90 -9.98 3.44
C ILE A 159 -8.13 -8.48 3.50
N HIS A 160 -8.92 -8.06 4.50
CA HIS A 160 -9.12 -6.65 4.80
C HIS A 160 -8.95 -6.45 6.31
N ILE A 161 -8.36 -5.34 6.71
CA ILE A 161 -7.84 -5.13 8.05
C ILE A 161 -8.48 -3.90 8.68
N ILE A 162 -8.94 -4.02 9.91
CA ILE A 162 -9.22 -2.89 10.79
C ILE A 162 -7.98 -2.63 11.64
N LEU A 163 -7.48 -1.40 11.60
CA LEU A 163 -6.29 -0.99 12.31
C LEU A 163 -6.63 0.14 13.28
N THR A 164 -6.69 -0.17 14.57
CA THR A 164 -7.07 0.77 15.61
C THR A 164 -5.87 1.26 16.41
N GLY A 165 -5.98 2.47 16.98
CA GLY A 165 -4.97 3.06 17.84
C GLY A 165 -5.04 4.58 17.84
N ASN A 166 -4.43 5.19 18.85
CA ASN A 166 -4.36 6.63 19.00
C ASN A 166 -3.49 7.31 17.92
N PRO A 167 -3.51 8.64 17.78
CA PRO A 167 -2.65 9.35 16.83
C PRO A 167 -1.16 9.09 17.12
N GLY A 168 -0.36 8.99 16.06
CA GLY A 168 1.09 8.85 16.19
C GLY A 168 1.59 7.50 16.71
N THR A 169 0.73 6.47 16.80
CA THR A 169 1.10 5.09 17.17
C THR A 169 1.71 4.30 16.02
N GLY A 170 1.74 4.82 14.79
CA GLY A 170 2.40 4.17 13.67
C GLY A 170 1.47 3.39 12.73
N LYS A 171 0.15 3.63 12.74
CA LYS A 171 -0.83 2.96 11.88
C LYS A 171 -0.42 2.93 10.40
N THR A 172 -0.11 4.08 9.83
CA THR A 172 0.34 4.18 8.43
C THR A 172 1.64 3.43 8.17
N THR A 173 2.56 3.41 9.15
CA THR A 173 3.82 2.67 9.06
C THR A 173 3.59 1.17 8.99
N ILE A 174 2.69 0.64 9.81
CA ILE A 174 2.27 -0.77 9.77
C ILE A 174 1.58 -1.10 8.45
N ALA A 175 0.71 -0.22 7.94
CA ALA A 175 0.05 -0.45 6.65
C ALA A 175 1.06 -0.56 5.49
N ARG A 176 2.09 0.31 5.46
CA ARG A 176 3.18 0.24 4.47
C ARG A 176 3.99 -1.05 4.61
N LYS A 177 4.29 -1.46 5.85
CA LYS A 177 5.02 -2.71 6.11
C LYS A 177 4.22 -3.93 5.68
N LEU A 178 2.90 -3.95 5.89
CA LEU A 178 2.01 -4.98 5.36
C LEU A 178 2.02 -5.02 3.82
N GLY A 179 2.07 -3.85 3.16
CA GLY A 179 2.21 -3.79 1.70
C GLY A 179 3.48 -4.46 1.20
N GLU A 180 4.63 -4.15 1.82
CA GLU A 180 5.92 -4.79 1.51
C GLU A 180 5.89 -6.30 1.74
N ILE A 181 5.28 -6.76 2.84
CA ILE A 181 5.10 -8.18 3.17
C ILE A 181 4.25 -8.87 2.10
N PHE A 182 3.09 -8.31 1.76
CA PHE A 182 2.18 -8.92 0.79
C PHE A 182 2.76 -8.94 -0.64
N GLU A 183 3.58 -7.95 -1.01
CA GLU A 183 4.35 -7.96 -2.26
C GLU A 183 5.42 -9.06 -2.23
N ALA A 184 6.21 -9.18 -1.15
CA ALA A 184 7.26 -10.18 -1.03
C ALA A 184 6.75 -11.62 -1.06
N ILE A 185 5.53 -11.86 -0.55
CA ILE A 185 4.87 -13.17 -0.58
C ILE A 185 4.24 -13.47 -1.96
N GLY A 186 4.07 -12.46 -2.82
CA GLY A 186 3.37 -12.58 -4.11
C GLY A 186 1.84 -12.53 -3.99
N PHE A 187 1.30 -12.12 -2.85
CA PHE A 187 -0.14 -11.90 -2.68
C PHE A 187 -0.61 -10.64 -3.40
N LEU A 188 0.12 -9.54 -3.27
CA LEU A 188 -0.10 -8.29 -4.01
C LEU A 188 1.00 -8.08 -5.07
N ASP A 189 0.63 -7.51 -6.19
CA ASP A 189 1.54 -7.35 -7.33
C ASP A 189 2.62 -6.28 -7.08
N SER A 190 2.28 -5.21 -6.32
CA SER A 190 3.19 -4.09 -6.08
C SER A 190 3.25 -3.61 -4.63
N GLY A 191 2.34 -4.03 -3.78
CA GLY A 191 2.33 -3.70 -2.35
C GLY A 191 2.29 -2.20 -2.01
N HIS A 192 2.06 -1.32 -2.98
CA HIS A 192 1.95 0.12 -2.76
C HIS A 192 0.75 0.48 -1.89
N VAL A 193 0.82 1.63 -1.21
CA VAL A 193 -0.26 2.10 -0.34
C VAL A 193 -0.84 3.40 -0.88
N VAL A 194 -2.13 3.39 -1.17
CA VAL A 194 -2.92 4.58 -1.50
C VAL A 194 -3.56 5.06 -0.21
N GLU A 195 -3.04 6.14 0.35
CA GLU A 195 -3.55 6.75 1.58
C GLU A 195 -4.64 7.74 1.25
N VAL A 196 -5.79 7.59 1.89
CA VAL A 196 -6.96 8.45 1.70
C VAL A 196 -7.65 8.73 3.03
N ASP A 197 -8.35 9.84 3.06
CA ASP A 197 -9.29 10.21 4.11
C ASP A 197 -10.69 10.48 3.53
N ARG A 198 -11.64 10.85 4.40
CA ARG A 198 -13.00 11.20 3.97
C ARG A 198 -13.03 12.24 2.86
N SER A 199 -12.18 13.27 2.90
CA SER A 199 -12.22 14.39 1.95
C SER A 199 -11.95 13.96 0.51
N GLN A 200 -11.19 12.88 0.34
CA GLN A 200 -10.85 12.31 -0.97
C GLN A 200 -11.88 11.26 -1.44
N MET A 201 -12.68 10.71 -0.53
CA MET A 201 -13.67 9.67 -0.81
C MET A 201 -15.07 10.20 -1.07
N VAL A 202 -15.39 11.38 -0.55
CA VAL A 202 -16.74 11.97 -0.56
C VAL A 202 -16.75 13.26 -1.36
N SER A 203 -17.68 13.38 -2.31
CA SER A 203 -17.92 14.61 -3.08
C SER A 203 -19.04 15.44 -2.46
N GLN A 204 -18.99 16.74 -2.65
CA GLN A 204 -20.09 17.66 -2.34
C GLN A 204 -21.22 17.56 -3.39
N TYR A 205 -20.95 16.99 -4.56
CA TYR A 205 -21.91 16.88 -5.66
C TYR A 205 -22.61 15.51 -5.64
N VAL A 206 -23.93 15.54 -5.84
CA VAL A 206 -24.75 14.32 -5.86
C VAL A 206 -24.31 13.38 -6.98
N GLY A 207 -24.10 12.11 -6.64
CA GLY A 207 -23.76 11.06 -7.62
C GLY A 207 -22.27 10.96 -8.01
N GLU A 208 -21.40 11.80 -7.45
CA GLU A 208 -19.95 11.74 -7.74
C GLU A 208 -19.16 10.89 -6.73
N THR A 209 -19.63 10.77 -5.50
CA THR A 209 -19.01 9.96 -4.45
C THR A 209 -18.67 8.53 -4.92
N PRO A 210 -19.59 7.76 -5.55
CA PRO A 210 -19.26 6.42 -6.04
C PRO A 210 -18.13 6.39 -7.08
N LYS A 211 -18.05 7.42 -7.94
CA LYS A 211 -16.99 7.52 -8.97
C LYS A 211 -15.62 7.82 -8.36
N LEU A 212 -15.58 8.64 -7.28
CA LEU A 212 -14.34 8.89 -6.54
C LEU A 212 -13.84 7.60 -5.90
N VAL A 213 -14.71 6.85 -5.23
CA VAL A 213 -14.36 5.57 -4.62
C VAL A 213 -13.85 4.58 -5.68
N ASP A 214 -14.49 4.49 -6.86
CA ASP A 214 -14.00 3.66 -7.96
C ASP A 214 -12.57 4.04 -8.37
N LYS A 215 -12.31 5.32 -8.59
CA LYS A 215 -10.96 5.82 -8.96
C LYS A 215 -9.91 5.48 -7.89
N LEU A 216 -10.26 5.56 -6.62
CA LEU A 216 -9.35 5.23 -5.52
C LEU A 216 -9.09 3.71 -5.44
N CYS A 217 -10.12 2.88 -5.59
CA CYS A 217 -9.95 1.44 -5.68
C CYS A 217 -9.10 1.03 -6.89
N ASP A 218 -9.33 1.65 -8.06
CA ASP A 218 -8.52 1.40 -9.27
C ASP A 218 -7.04 1.76 -9.04
N LYS A 219 -6.75 2.86 -8.33
CA LYS A 219 -5.38 3.22 -7.95
C LYS A 219 -4.74 2.24 -6.96
N ALA A 220 -5.54 1.59 -6.12
CA ALA A 220 -5.07 0.65 -5.11
C ALA A 220 -4.95 -0.79 -5.63
N MET A 221 -5.33 -1.08 -6.88
CA MET A 221 -5.19 -2.41 -7.47
C MET A 221 -3.75 -2.90 -7.42
N GLY A 222 -3.56 -4.13 -6.96
CA GLY A 222 -2.24 -4.72 -6.71
C GLY A 222 -1.55 -4.21 -5.45
N GLY A 223 -2.20 -3.36 -4.66
CA GLY A 223 -1.68 -2.73 -3.45
C GLY A 223 -2.71 -2.63 -2.32
N ILE A 224 -2.55 -1.62 -1.49
CA ILE A 224 -3.37 -1.36 -0.31
C ILE A 224 -4.11 -0.02 -0.44
N LEU A 225 -5.42 -0.01 -0.20
CA LEU A 225 -6.18 1.20 0.07
C LEU A 225 -6.22 1.41 1.59
N PHE A 226 -5.47 2.41 2.07
CA PHE A 226 -5.44 2.79 3.48
C PHE A 226 -6.37 3.98 3.70
N ILE A 227 -7.42 3.77 4.50
CA ILE A 227 -8.42 4.79 4.81
C ILE A 227 -8.17 5.26 6.24
N ASP A 228 -7.63 6.48 6.38
CA ASP A 228 -7.44 7.07 7.71
C ASP A 228 -8.75 7.68 8.22
N GLU A 229 -8.95 7.57 9.53
CA GLU A 229 -10.17 8.03 10.21
C GLU A 229 -11.46 7.50 9.54
N ALA A 230 -11.46 6.21 9.15
CA ALA A 230 -12.54 5.59 8.38
C ALA A 230 -13.92 5.71 9.07
N TYR A 231 -13.97 5.88 10.39
CA TYR A 231 -15.21 6.13 11.15
C TYR A 231 -15.92 7.42 10.71
N THR A 232 -15.21 8.37 10.12
CA THR A 232 -15.80 9.61 9.59
C THR A 232 -16.72 9.37 8.39
N LEU A 233 -16.69 8.18 7.80
CA LEU A 233 -17.61 7.73 6.75
C LEU A 233 -18.89 7.10 7.32
N ALA A 234 -19.07 7.10 8.66
CA ALA A 234 -20.25 6.52 9.29
C ALA A 234 -21.54 7.17 8.74
N PRO A 235 -22.60 6.36 8.46
CA PRO A 235 -23.85 6.88 7.88
C PRO A 235 -24.67 7.76 8.84
N VAL A 236 -24.29 7.78 10.10
CA VAL A 236 -24.91 8.59 11.15
C VAL A 236 -23.81 9.23 11.97
N SER A 237 -23.84 10.57 12.09
CA SER A 237 -22.93 11.31 12.97
C SER A 237 -23.27 11.05 14.44
N ASP A 238 -22.34 11.34 15.35
CA ASP A 238 -22.57 11.29 16.79
C ASP A 238 -23.75 12.18 17.24
N ALA A 239 -24.06 13.23 16.46
CA ALA A 239 -25.21 14.09 16.67
C ALA A 239 -26.53 13.53 16.11
N GLY A 240 -26.54 12.29 15.60
CA GLY A 240 -27.73 11.64 15.01
C GLY A 240 -28.09 12.13 13.60
N THR A 241 -27.28 12.97 12.98
CA THR A 241 -27.51 13.46 11.61
C THR A 241 -27.08 12.39 10.60
N ARG A 242 -27.96 12.10 9.64
CA ARG A 242 -27.69 11.12 8.59
C ARG A 242 -26.69 11.67 7.57
N ASP A 243 -25.62 10.93 7.32
CA ASP A 243 -24.61 11.22 6.32
C ASP A 243 -24.80 10.32 5.10
N GLU A 244 -25.54 10.80 4.12
CA GLU A 244 -25.82 10.05 2.90
C GLU A 244 -24.58 9.85 2.02
N GLN A 245 -23.67 10.82 1.98
CA GLN A 245 -22.48 10.74 1.15
C GLN A 245 -21.47 9.74 1.71
N GLY A 246 -21.24 9.74 3.03
CA GLY A 246 -20.44 8.73 3.69
C GLY A 246 -21.00 7.32 3.53
N ALA A 247 -22.32 7.16 3.63
CA ALA A 247 -23.01 5.91 3.39
C ALA A 247 -22.79 5.39 1.95
N GLN A 248 -22.93 6.26 0.94
CA GLN A 248 -22.66 5.92 -0.47
C GLN A 248 -21.21 5.50 -0.71
N ALA A 249 -20.26 6.19 -0.06
CA ALA A 249 -18.84 5.85 -0.16
C ALA A 249 -18.57 4.44 0.41
N LEU A 250 -19.10 4.12 1.59
CA LEU A 250 -18.97 2.81 2.21
C LEU A 250 -19.64 1.70 1.39
N GLU A 251 -20.86 1.94 0.90
CA GLU A 251 -21.58 0.97 0.08
C GLU A 251 -20.79 0.64 -1.20
N LYS A 252 -20.29 1.67 -1.87
CA LYS A 252 -19.48 1.49 -3.07
C LYS A 252 -18.16 0.78 -2.77
N LEU A 253 -17.48 1.13 -1.68
CA LEU A 253 -16.27 0.44 -1.23
C LEU A 253 -16.53 -1.04 -0.96
N MET A 254 -17.57 -1.36 -0.20
CA MET A 254 -17.95 -2.75 0.11
C MET A 254 -18.24 -3.57 -1.15
N LYS A 255 -18.87 -2.95 -2.17
CA LYS A 255 -19.08 -3.59 -3.46
C LYS A 255 -17.75 -3.89 -4.16
N ARG A 256 -16.82 -2.92 -4.21
CA ARG A 256 -15.50 -3.13 -4.82
C ARG A 256 -14.68 -4.20 -4.09
N MET A 257 -14.74 -4.25 -2.75
CA MET A 257 -14.10 -5.31 -1.95
C MET A 257 -14.60 -6.71 -2.32
N GLU A 258 -15.87 -6.82 -2.73
CA GLU A 258 -16.47 -8.08 -3.19
C GLU A 258 -16.12 -8.40 -4.64
N ASP A 259 -16.28 -7.43 -5.55
CA ASP A 259 -16.08 -7.59 -6.99
C ASP A 259 -14.60 -7.83 -7.35
N ASP A 260 -13.66 -7.24 -6.56
CA ASP A 260 -12.22 -7.30 -6.79
C ASP A 260 -11.46 -8.09 -5.70
N ARG A 261 -12.07 -9.16 -5.19
CA ARG A 261 -11.46 -10.06 -4.20
C ARG A 261 -10.06 -10.52 -4.62
N GLY A 262 -9.12 -10.48 -3.71
CA GLY A 262 -7.74 -10.92 -3.93
C GLY A 262 -6.88 -10.01 -4.80
N LYS A 263 -7.45 -8.89 -5.34
CA LYS A 263 -6.70 -7.96 -6.18
C LYS A 263 -6.13 -6.77 -5.42
N PHE A 264 -6.72 -6.39 -4.29
CA PHE A 264 -6.24 -5.33 -3.41
C PHE A 264 -6.67 -5.57 -1.97
N VAL A 265 -6.03 -4.88 -1.03
CA VAL A 265 -6.35 -4.94 0.40
C VAL A 265 -6.88 -3.60 0.86
N VAL A 266 -7.94 -3.60 1.66
CA VAL A 266 -8.41 -2.40 2.37
C VAL A 266 -7.95 -2.46 3.82
N ILE A 267 -7.31 -1.39 4.27
CA ILE A 267 -7.00 -1.16 5.69
C ILE A 267 -7.78 0.07 6.13
N ALA A 268 -8.79 -0.13 6.99
CA ALA A 268 -9.54 0.96 7.57
C ALA A 268 -8.99 1.27 8.97
N ALA A 269 -8.47 2.49 9.15
CA ALA A 269 -7.80 2.93 10.36
C ALA A 269 -8.63 3.98 11.12
N GLY A 270 -8.45 4.00 12.45
CA GLY A 270 -9.11 5.00 13.30
C GLY A 270 -8.96 4.72 14.79
N TYR A 271 -9.69 5.50 15.60
CA TYR A 271 -9.78 5.26 17.03
C TYR A 271 -10.60 4.00 17.32
N ARG A 272 -10.23 3.27 18.36
CA ARG A 272 -10.84 1.98 18.69
C ARG A 272 -12.36 2.07 18.88
N THR A 273 -12.80 2.97 19.74
CA THR A 273 -14.23 3.11 20.07
C THR A 273 -15.06 3.52 18.83
N GLU A 274 -14.54 4.45 18.03
CA GLU A 274 -15.19 4.97 16.83
C GLU A 274 -15.27 3.89 15.74
N MET A 275 -14.21 3.10 15.56
CA MET A 275 -14.19 1.98 14.62
C MET A 275 -15.13 0.84 15.05
N GLU A 276 -15.20 0.51 16.35
CA GLU A 276 -16.16 -0.46 16.89
C GLU A 276 -17.61 0.00 16.64
N ASN A 277 -17.91 1.30 16.81
CA ASN A 277 -19.21 1.89 16.50
C ASN A 277 -19.54 1.78 14.99
N LEU A 278 -18.59 2.13 14.11
CA LEU A 278 -18.75 2.02 12.67
C LEU A 278 -19.11 0.58 12.25
N LEU A 279 -18.41 -0.41 12.78
CA LEU A 279 -18.64 -1.83 12.50
C LEU A 279 -19.98 -2.33 13.06
N ARG A 280 -20.44 -1.78 14.19
CA ARG A 280 -21.73 -2.12 14.79
C ARG A 280 -22.89 -1.60 13.93
N ILE A 281 -22.75 -0.40 13.36
CA ILE A 281 -23.77 0.23 12.51
C ILE A 281 -23.80 -0.44 11.13
N ASN A 282 -22.67 -0.97 10.65
CA ASN A 282 -22.52 -1.57 9.33
C ASN A 282 -22.13 -3.06 9.39
N PRO A 283 -23.11 -3.98 9.53
CA PRO A 283 -22.82 -5.42 9.55
C PRO A 283 -22.10 -5.92 8.28
N GLY A 284 -22.36 -5.28 7.14
CA GLY A 284 -21.70 -5.58 5.87
C GLY A 284 -20.19 -5.28 5.88
N MET A 285 -19.76 -4.24 6.58
CA MET A 285 -18.33 -4.01 6.83
C MET A 285 -17.73 -5.10 7.72
N ARG A 286 -18.39 -5.43 8.83
CA ARG A 286 -17.88 -6.43 9.78
C ARG A 286 -17.64 -7.80 9.13
N SER A 287 -18.46 -8.18 8.15
CA SER A 287 -18.31 -9.46 7.46
C SER A 287 -17.13 -9.49 6.47
N ARG A 288 -16.67 -8.33 5.99
CA ARG A 288 -15.58 -8.20 5.02
C ARG A 288 -14.22 -7.95 5.65
N PHE A 289 -14.19 -7.26 6.79
CA PHE A 289 -12.95 -7.06 7.54
C PHE A 289 -12.73 -8.26 8.47
N ASN A 290 -11.76 -9.09 8.13
CA ASN A 290 -11.50 -10.36 8.81
C ASN A 290 -10.24 -10.35 9.68
N ARG A 291 -9.54 -9.23 9.75
CA ARG A 291 -8.37 -9.03 10.62
C ARG A 291 -8.50 -7.71 11.40
N PHE A 292 -8.14 -7.80 12.68
CA PHE A 292 -8.22 -6.67 13.61
C PHE A 292 -6.87 -6.52 14.29
N LEU A 293 -6.22 -5.38 14.11
CA LEU A 293 -4.98 -5.02 14.77
C LEU A 293 -5.23 -3.78 15.64
N ASN A 294 -4.82 -3.87 16.91
CA ASN A 294 -4.87 -2.73 17.81
C ASN A 294 -3.44 -2.31 18.17
N ILE A 295 -3.12 -1.05 17.95
CA ILE A 295 -1.84 -0.46 18.34
C ILE A 295 -2.08 0.35 19.60
N ASP A 296 -1.54 -0.12 20.72
CA ASP A 296 -1.62 0.58 21.99
C ASP A 296 -0.69 1.81 22.02
N ASP A 297 -0.90 2.67 23.02
CA ASP A 297 0.00 3.78 23.27
C ASP A 297 1.37 3.29 23.70
N TYR A 298 2.40 4.01 23.27
CA TYR A 298 3.76 3.73 23.72
C TYR A 298 3.95 4.03 25.19
N SER A 299 4.71 3.18 25.87
CA SER A 299 5.20 3.46 27.24
C SER A 299 6.14 4.67 27.28
N PRO A 300 6.38 5.27 28.45
CA PRO A 300 7.35 6.37 28.59
C PRO A 300 8.75 5.99 28.10
N GLU A 301 9.17 4.76 28.30
CA GLU A 301 10.46 4.22 27.85
C GLU A 301 10.53 4.15 26.31
N GLU A 302 9.48 3.65 25.68
CA GLU A 302 9.37 3.59 24.22
C GLU A 302 9.28 4.99 23.59
N LEU A 303 8.55 5.91 24.22
CA LEU A 303 8.49 7.31 23.79
C LEU A 303 9.88 7.98 23.84
N TYR A 304 10.69 7.66 24.87
CA TYR A 304 12.05 8.14 24.92
C TYR A 304 12.91 7.57 23.77
N LEU A 305 12.77 6.28 23.47
CA LEU A 305 13.48 5.66 22.34
C LEU A 305 13.08 6.30 21.00
N ILE A 306 11.81 6.66 20.84
CA ILE A 306 11.31 7.38 19.65
C ILE A 306 11.95 8.78 19.58
N LEU A 307 12.02 9.51 20.69
CA LEU A 307 12.64 10.82 20.77
C LEU A 307 14.13 10.75 20.43
N ASP A 308 14.85 9.79 21.01
CA ASP A 308 16.28 9.54 20.75
C ASP A 308 16.52 9.14 19.28
N GLY A 309 15.60 8.35 18.70
CA GLY A 309 15.62 8.01 17.29
C GLY A 309 15.50 9.24 16.36
N PHE A 310 14.69 10.24 16.72
CA PHE A 310 14.63 11.51 15.98
C PHE A 310 15.92 12.31 16.12
N ALA A 311 16.52 12.32 17.31
CA ALA A 311 17.80 13.00 17.56
C ALA A 311 18.92 12.36 16.73
N LYS A 312 19.08 11.04 16.80
CA LYS A 312 20.11 10.29 16.06
C LYS A 312 20.00 10.48 14.54
N LYS A 313 18.80 10.45 13.99
CA LYS A 313 18.56 10.70 12.55
C LYS A 313 19.02 12.08 12.09
N LYS A 314 19.05 13.04 12.99
CA LYS A 314 19.52 14.41 12.74
C LYS A 314 20.97 14.67 13.21
N GLY A 315 21.69 13.62 13.68
CA GLY A 315 23.06 13.72 14.14
C GLY A 315 23.20 14.31 15.54
N TYR A 316 22.13 14.36 16.34
CA TYR A 316 22.17 14.82 17.73
C TYR A 316 22.29 13.65 18.69
N HIS A 317 22.92 13.92 19.83
CA HIS A 317 23.01 12.97 20.94
C HIS A 317 22.68 13.67 22.25
N PHE A 318 21.88 13.01 23.09
CA PHE A 318 21.59 13.49 24.43
C PHE A 318 22.77 13.25 25.36
N SER A 319 23.17 14.26 26.19
CA SER A 319 24.04 14.03 27.34
C SER A 319 23.26 13.23 28.41
N GLU A 320 23.97 12.62 29.36
CA GLU A 320 23.35 11.89 30.47
C GLU A 320 22.33 12.73 31.25
N GLU A 321 22.64 14.03 31.47
CA GLU A 321 21.74 14.95 32.16
C GLU A 321 20.52 15.29 31.32
N ALA A 322 20.69 15.51 30.00
CA ALA A 322 19.61 15.77 29.07
C ALA A 322 18.71 14.55 28.93
N GLU A 323 19.28 13.34 28.90
CA GLU A 323 18.52 12.09 28.88
C GLU A 323 17.61 11.94 30.11
N LYS A 324 18.18 12.15 31.32
CA LYS A 324 17.40 12.08 32.57
C LYS A 324 16.27 13.11 32.57
N THR A 325 16.54 14.33 32.12
CA THR A 325 15.55 15.39 32.01
C THR A 325 14.46 15.03 30.99
N ALA A 326 14.85 14.54 29.81
CA ALA A 326 13.90 14.12 28.76
C ALA A 326 12.96 13.02 29.27
N LYS A 327 13.49 11.99 29.95
CA LYS A 327 12.68 10.92 30.54
C LYS A 327 11.69 11.44 31.59
N LEU A 328 12.08 12.38 32.42
CA LEU A 328 11.19 13.02 33.39
C LEU A 328 10.06 13.82 32.69
N VAL A 329 10.40 14.61 31.69
CA VAL A 329 9.41 15.38 30.90
C VAL A 329 8.44 14.45 30.19
N ILE A 330 8.94 13.39 29.56
CA ILE A 330 8.11 12.39 28.88
C ILE A 330 7.15 11.71 29.87
N LYS A 331 7.65 11.35 31.07
CA LYS A 331 6.81 10.77 32.11
C LYS A 331 5.68 11.70 32.53
N GLN A 332 5.97 12.99 32.71
CA GLN A 332 4.95 14.01 33.04
C GLN A 332 3.92 14.14 31.91
N ILE A 333 4.37 14.21 30.66
CA ILE A 333 3.47 14.27 29.48
C ILE A 333 2.58 13.01 29.44
N PHE A 334 3.15 11.85 29.68
CA PHE A 334 2.41 10.58 29.69
C PHE A 334 1.40 10.48 30.82
N GLU A 335 1.73 10.92 32.03
CA GLU A 335 0.82 10.95 33.18
C GLU A 335 -0.34 11.95 32.98
N ALA A 336 -0.08 13.06 32.29
CA ALA A 336 -1.08 14.07 31.96
C ALA A 336 -1.88 13.79 30.67
N ARG A 337 -1.63 12.64 30.00
CA ARG A 337 -2.27 12.32 28.72
C ARG A 337 -3.78 12.19 28.82
N ASP A 338 -4.45 12.64 27.78
CA ASP A 338 -5.87 12.44 27.53
C ASP A 338 -6.10 11.47 26.35
N LYS A 339 -7.35 11.30 25.96
CA LYS A 339 -7.74 10.45 24.81
C LYS A 339 -7.17 10.93 23.45
N ASN A 340 -6.62 12.14 23.37
CA ASN A 340 -6.04 12.72 22.15
C ASN A 340 -4.52 12.67 22.17
N PHE A 341 -3.92 11.96 23.14
CA PHE A 341 -2.47 11.84 23.24
C PHE A 341 -1.84 11.37 21.92
N ALA A 342 -0.90 12.15 21.40
CA ALA A 342 -0.40 11.98 20.03
C ALA A 342 0.89 11.14 19.91
N ASN A 343 1.27 10.42 20.98
CA ASN A 343 2.37 9.43 20.96
C ASN A 343 3.64 9.92 20.23
N GLY A 344 4.05 9.26 19.16
CA GLY A 344 5.24 9.62 18.38
C GLY A 344 5.19 11.01 17.75
N ARG A 345 3.98 11.55 17.46
CA ARG A 345 3.85 12.95 16.99
C ARG A 345 4.19 13.93 18.10
N GLU A 346 3.82 13.62 19.35
CA GLU A 346 4.22 14.43 20.53
C GLU A 346 5.74 14.44 20.71
N MET A 347 6.39 13.29 20.55
CA MET A 347 7.85 13.20 20.63
C MET A 347 8.54 13.97 19.51
N ARG A 348 7.99 13.99 18.32
CA ARG A 348 8.49 14.84 17.22
C ARG A 348 8.38 16.32 17.56
N SER A 349 7.23 16.77 18.08
CA SER A 349 7.03 18.15 18.50
C SER A 349 7.96 18.55 19.63
N LEU A 350 8.20 17.65 20.59
CA LEU A 350 9.15 17.86 21.68
C LEU A 350 10.58 18.01 21.15
N PHE A 351 11.00 17.15 20.22
CA PHE A 351 12.31 17.23 19.58
C PHE A 351 12.50 18.55 18.83
N GLU A 352 11.49 18.98 18.07
CA GLU A 352 11.54 20.27 17.36
C GLU A 352 11.66 21.46 18.31
N LYS A 353 10.98 21.43 19.49
CA LYS A 353 11.12 22.44 20.53
C LYS A 353 12.54 22.47 21.13
N ILE A 354 13.14 21.29 21.38
CA ILE A 354 14.52 21.16 21.87
C ILE A 354 15.50 21.79 20.86
N CYS A 355 15.37 21.44 19.57
CA CYS A 355 16.25 21.98 18.53
C CYS A 355 16.14 23.51 18.41
N ARG A 356 14.93 24.10 18.53
CA ARG A 356 14.76 25.56 18.50
C ARG A 356 15.45 26.23 19.65
N LYS A 357 15.31 25.71 20.87
CA LYS A 357 15.96 26.27 22.06
C LYS A 357 17.47 26.14 22.06
N GLN A 358 18.01 25.17 21.34
CA GLN A 358 19.46 25.01 21.20
C GLN A 358 20.05 26.00 20.18
N ALA A 359 19.24 26.49 19.25
CA ALA A 359 19.65 27.44 18.22
C ALA A 359 19.56 28.92 18.68
N GLU A 360 18.84 29.19 19.79
CA GLU A 360 18.76 30.48 20.50
C GLU A 360 19.97 30.65 21.44
#